data_0da7258a8fdfcbb2324908eab3a6e374
#
_entry.id   0da7258a8fdfcbb2324908eab3a6e374
#
_cell.length_a   1.000
_cell.length_b   1.000
_cell.length_c   1.000
_cell.angle_alpha   90.00
_cell.angle_beta   90.00
_cell.angle_gamma   90.00
#
_symmetry.space_group_name_H-M   'P 1'
#
loop_
_entity.id
_entity.type
_entity.pdbx_description
1 polymer ?
#
loop_
_entity_poly.entity_id
_entity_poly.type
_entity_poly.pdbx_seq_one_letter_code
_entity_poly.pdbx_strand_id
1 'polypeptide(L)' 'MVYFTKYAEKKFDILNKHKVFFTREQIEDVIAAPDKVTKKGQYLAARKNGLKVVYSKKGEIIKIITFYPVK' A
#
# COMPACT_ATOMS: atom_id res chain seq x y z
N MET A 1 -1.98 13.89 2.26
CA MET A 1 -2.51 13.13 3.40
C MET A 1 -2.73 11.67 2.98
N VAL A 2 -2.24 10.75 3.79
CA VAL A 2 -2.38 9.31 3.53
C VAL A 2 -3.44 8.74 4.47
N TYR A 3 -4.41 8.05 3.92
CA TYR A 3 -5.51 7.46 4.66
C TYR A 3 -5.55 5.96 4.43
N PHE A 4 -5.58 5.19 5.51
CA PHE A 4 -5.69 3.73 5.44
C PHE A 4 -7.16 3.34 5.56
N THR A 5 -7.71 2.72 4.52
CA THR A 5 -9.09 2.24 4.56
C THR A 5 -9.22 1.11 5.58
N LYS A 6 -10.45 0.82 5.99
CA LYS A 6 -10.68 -0.31 6.90
C LYS A 6 -10.17 -1.62 6.31
N TYR A 7 -10.28 -1.75 5.00
CA TYR A 7 -9.78 -2.91 4.29
C TYR A 7 -8.26 -3.05 4.43
N ALA A 8 -7.55 -1.94 4.28
CA ALA A 8 -6.10 -1.93 4.44
C ALA A 8 -5.69 -2.21 5.89
N GLU A 9 -6.42 -1.66 6.86
CA GLU A 9 -6.13 -1.90 8.27
C GLU A 9 -6.30 -3.38 8.65
N LYS A 10 -7.33 -4.04 8.11
CA LYS A 10 -7.52 -5.47 8.33
C LYS A 10 -6.38 -6.28 7.74
N LYS A 11 -5.76 -5.78 6.68
CA LYS A 11 -4.64 -6.46 6.03
C LYS A 11 -3.44 -6.59 6.96
N PHE A 12 -3.19 -5.59 7.82
CA PHE A 12 -2.13 -5.68 8.83
C PHE A 12 -2.35 -6.90 9.73
N ASP A 13 -3.59 -7.09 10.21
CA ASP A 13 -3.91 -8.21 11.08
C ASP A 13 -3.76 -9.55 10.36
N ILE A 14 -4.24 -9.63 9.13
CA ILE A 14 -4.14 -10.85 8.35
C ILE A 14 -2.68 -11.23 8.11
N LEU A 15 -1.85 -10.27 7.72
CA LEU A 15 -0.45 -10.53 7.46
C LEU A 15 0.31 -10.85 8.75
N ASN A 16 -0.04 -10.21 9.86
CA ASN A 16 0.57 -10.50 11.14
C ASN A 16 0.33 -11.95 11.57
N LYS A 17 -0.85 -12.48 11.30
CA LYS A 17 -1.16 -13.89 11.60
C LYS A 17 -0.27 -14.84 10.80
N HIS A 18 0.19 -14.41 9.63
CA HIS A 18 1.10 -15.19 8.80
C HIS A 18 2.57 -14.80 9.02
N LYS A 19 2.83 -14.08 10.10
CA LYS A 19 4.18 -13.62 10.49
C LYS A 19 4.82 -12.72 9.46
N VAL A 20 4.01 -11.98 8.72
CA VAL A 20 4.48 -10.96 7.78
C VAL A 20 4.15 -9.60 8.39
N PHE A 21 5.18 -8.84 8.75
CA PHE A 21 5.01 -7.59 9.47
C PHE A 21 5.45 -6.41 8.61
N PHE A 22 4.52 -5.50 8.35
CA PHE A 22 4.81 -4.24 7.69
C PHE A 22 4.35 -3.09 8.59
N THR A 23 5.06 -1.97 8.52
CA THR A 23 4.68 -0.77 9.26
C THR A 23 3.99 0.21 8.30
N ARG A 24 3.23 1.15 8.87
CA ARG A 24 2.62 2.21 8.08
C ARG A 24 3.69 3.03 7.36
N GLU A 25 4.83 3.25 8.02
CA GLU A 25 5.95 4.00 7.45
C GLU A 25 6.51 3.31 6.21
N GLN A 26 6.62 1.99 6.23
CA GLN A 26 7.07 1.23 5.06
C GLN A 26 6.13 1.41 3.88
N ILE A 27 4.82 1.40 4.14
CA ILE A 27 3.82 1.56 3.10
C ILE A 27 3.86 2.98 2.53
N GLU A 28 3.98 3.98 3.38
CA GLU A 28 4.10 5.36 2.95
C GLU A 28 5.38 5.58 2.14
N ASP A 29 6.47 4.91 2.51
CA ASP A 29 7.73 4.99 1.78
C ASP A 29 7.59 4.44 0.36
N VAL A 30 6.86 3.34 0.20
CA VAL A 30 6.60 2.77 -1.12
C VAL A 30 5.86 3.77 -2.02
N ILE A 31 4.91 4.49 -1.46
CA ILE A 31 4.14 5.48 -2.20
C ILE A 31 4.98 6.71 -2.52
N ALA A 32 5.81 7.15 -1.58
CA ALA A 32 6.62 8.35 -1.76
C ALA A 32 7.75 8.18 -2.76
N ALA A 33 8.37 6.99 -2.80
CA ALA A 33 9.52 6.74 -3.67
C ALA A 33 9.47 5.33 -4.24
N PRO A 34 8.46 5.03 -5.08
CA PRO A 34 8.31 3.68 -5.64
C PRO A 34 9.36 3.37 -6.70
N ASP A 35 9.74 2.10 -6.78
CA ASP A 35 10.58 1.62 -7.87
C ASP A 35 9.78 1.52 -9.16
N LYS A 36 8.48 1.18 -9.04
CA LYS A 36 7.60 1.04 -10.18
C LYS A 36 6.17 1.40 -9.78
N VAL A 37 5.47 2.12 -10.64
CA VAL A 37 4.05 2.45 -10.46
C VAL A 37 3.29 2.01 -11.70
N THR A 38 2.19 1.31 -11.50
CA THR A 38 1.29 0.88 -12.57
C THR A 38 -0.09 1.47 -12.29
N LYS A 39 -0.72 2.02 -13.30
CA LYS A 39 -2.06 2.57 -13.19
C LYS A 39 -3.07 1.60 -13.80
N LYS A 40 -4.14 1.28 -13.04
CA LYS A 40 -5.25 0.47 -13.52
C LYS A 40 -6.56 1.17 -13.18
N GLY A 41 -7.21 1.77 -14.19
CA GLY A 41 -8.42 2.53 -13.97
C GLY A 41 -8.16 3.70 -13.02
N GLN A 42 -8.90 3.72 -11.92
CA GLN A 42 -8.77 4.77 -10.91
C GLN A 42 -7.77 4.40 -9.80
N TYR A 43 -7.16 3.21 -9.88
CA TYR A 43 -6.23 2.74 -8.87
C TYR A 43 -4.80 2.78 -9.37
N LEU A 44 -3.88 2.96 -8.43
CA LEU A 44 -2.45 2.93 -8.68
C LEU A 44 -1.84 1.81 -7.85
N ALA A 45 -0.83 1.15 -8.41
CA ALA A 45 -0.11 0.10 -7.70
C ALA A 45 1.37 0.46 -7.70
N ALA A 46 1.92 0.71 -6.51
CA ALA A 46 3.33 1.04 -6.35
C ALA A 46 4.07 -0.16 -5.78
N ARG A 47 5.29 -0.39 -6.26
CA ARG A 47 6.15 -1.49 -5.78
C ARG A 47 7.50 -0.94 -5.34
N LYS A 48 7.99 -1.49 -4.23
CA LYS A 48 9.33 -1.19 -3.74
C LYS A 48 9.73 -2.25 -2.71
N ASN A 49 10.96 -2.76 -2.82
CA ASN A 49 11.53 -3.69 -1.83
C ASN A 49 10.64 -4.90 -1.49
N GLY A 50 9.99 -5.48 -2.50
CA GLY A 50 9.16 -6.66 -2.28
C GLY A 50 7.81 -6.38 -1.69
N LEU A 51 7.39 -5.12 -1.68
CA LEU A 51 6.07 -4.71 -1.19
C LEU A 51 5.30 -4.02 -2.30
N LYS A 52 4.06 -4.40 -2.50
CA LYS A 52 3.16 -3.76 -3.45
C LYS A 52 2.02 -3.12 -2.71
N VAL A 53 1.74 -1.86 -3.00
CA VAL A 53 0.67 -1.09 -2.37
C VAL A 53 -0.31 -0.63 -3.44
N VAL A 54 -1.58 -0.94 -3.25
CA VAL A 54 -2.65 -0.49 -4.14
C VAL A 54 -3.37 0.66 -3.46
N TYR A 55 -3.46 1.78 -4.15
CA TYR A 55 -4.04 2.99 -3.58
C TYR A 55 -4.77 3.80 -4.65
N SER A 56 -5.59 4.73 -4.20
CA SER A 56 -6.22 5.73 -5.08
C SER A 56 -5.77 7.11 -4.64
N LYS A 57 -5.68 8.04 -5.59
CA LYS A 57 -5.25 9.40 -5.30
C LYS A 57 -6.28 10.38 -5.87
N LYS A 58 -6.78 11.26 -5.01
CA LYS A 58 -7.65 12.37 -5.40
C LYS A 58 -7.09 13.65 -4.80
N GLY A 59 -6.56 14.53 -5.67
CA GLY A 59 -5.89 15.72 -5.18
C GLY A 59 -4.72 15.35 -4.28
N GLU A 60 -4.75 15.82 -3.04
CA GLU A 60 -3.70 15.54 -2.05
C GLU A 60 -4.04 14.35 -1.16
N ILE A 61 -5.20 13.73 -1.36
CA ILE A 61 -5.64 12.61 -0.53
C ILE A 61 -5.27 11.30 -1.20
N ILE A 62 -4.51 10.47 -0.48
CA ILE A 62 -4.14 9.12 -0.91
C ILE A 62 -4.84 8.13 0.00
N LYS A 63 -5.65 7.24 -0.61
CA LYS A 63 -6.35 6.18 0.12
C LYS A 63 -5.69 4.85 -0.17
N ILE A 64 -5.13 4.22 0.86
CA ILE A 64 -4.53 2.90 0.75
C ILE A 64 -5.64 1.86 0.75
N ILE A 65 -5.78 1.13 -0.34
CA ILE A 65 -6.83 0.12 -0.48
C ILE A 65 -6.36 -1.22 0.09
N THR A 66 -5.18 -1.66 -0.33
CA THR A 66 -4.58 -2.89 0.16
C THR A 66 -3.08 -2.88 -0.11
N PHE A 67 -2.37 -3.81 0.49
CA PHE A 67 -0.95 -4.00 0.25
C PHE A 67 -0.61 -5.46 0.51
N TYR A 68 0.45 -5.95 -0.14
CA TYR A 68 0.86 -7.34 0.05
C TYR A 68 2.30 -7.53 -0.43
N PRO A 69 2.98 -8.58 0.10
CA PRO A 69 4.33 -8.87 -0.35
C PRO A 69 4.33 -9.41 -1.77
N VAL A 70 5.36 -9.08 -2.54
CA VAL A 70 5.55 -9.57 -3.90
C VAL A 70 6.99 -10.00 -4.07
N LYS A 71 7.21 -10.89 -5.00
CA LYS A 71 8.57 -11.31 -5.34
C LYS A 71 9.19 -10.42 -6.40
#